data_6e2b1f9c67cd6b9aa32459bd0d246028
#
_entry.id   6e2b1f9c67cd6b9aa32459bd0d246028
#
_cell.length_a   1.000
_cell.length_b   1.000
_cell.length_c   1.000
_cell.angle_alpha   90.00
_cell.angle_beta   90.00
_cell.angle_gamma   90.00
#
_symmetry.space_group_name_H-M   'P 1'
#
loop_
_entity.id
_entity.type
_entity.pdbx_description
1 polymer ?
#
loop_
_entity_poly.entity_id
_entity_poly.type
_entity_poly.pdbx_seq_one_letter_code
_entity_poly.pdbx_strand_id
1 'polypeptide(L)'
;KAADDGAAIILGPLYADSANAAGLAVRGRDINVLSFSNNTDVAGGNVFVLGSTFQNSAARLTRYAASHGKGNILIAFDQTAQGEHGRSAIEGAAGRSGARVVGAVPYQFSGPGVTAAVPAIVSTAKTAGATSLFLTASSDGALPLLGQLLPEAGLGNSTIQYVGLTRWDVPSATLSIPGVQGGWFALPDPSLSAQFNSRYTNAYGEAPNPIAGLAYDGIAAVGALVKSGRPNPFSTASLTQGAGFA
;
A
#
# COMPACT_ATOMS: atom_id res chain seq x y z
N LYS A 1 11.88 -21.02 20.66
CA LYS A 1 12.69 -20.24 21.60
C LYS A 1 11.92 -19.03 22.13
N ALA A 2 11.60 -17.98 21.33
CA ALA A 2 10.92 -16.78 21.87
C ALA A 2 9.64 -17.12 22.67
N ALA A 3 8.82 -18.01 22.15
CA ALA A 3 7.62 -18.49 22.84
C ALA A 3 7.94 -19.28 24.12
N ASP A 4 9.04 -20.03 24.16
CA ASP A 4 9.49 -20.77 25.34
C ASP A 4 10.09 -19.82 26.39
N ASP A 5 10.65 -18.71 25.93
CA ASP A 5 11.18 -17.62 26.75
C ASP A 5 10.07 -16.67 27.28
N GLY A 6 8.78 -16.98 27.01
CA GLY A 6 7.63 -16.23 27.54
C GLY A 6 7.16 -15.04 26.70
N ALA A 7 7.54 -14.97 25.41
CA ALA A 7 7.01 -13.92 24.52
C ALA A 7 5.49 -14.03 24.40
N ALA A 8 4.77 -12.94 24.63
CA ALA A 8 3.32 -12.85 24.51
C ALA A 8 2.84 -12.40 23.13
N ILE A 9 3.72 -11.81 22.33
CA ILE A 9 3.49 -11.36 20.95
C ILE A 9 4.83 -11.37 20.19
N ILE A 10 4.79 -11.57 18.87
CA ILE A 10 5.98 -11.54 18.00
C ILE A 10 5.85 -10.36 17.04
N LEU A 11 6.86 -9.50 16.98
CA LEU A 11 7.00 -8.43 15.99
C LEU A 11 7.98 -8.86 14.90
N GLY A 12 7.53 -8.80 13.65
CA GLY A 12 8.18 -9.44 12.52
C GLY A 12 7.65 -10.86 12.29
N PRO A 13 8.26 -11.62 11.37
CA PRO A 13 9.37 -11.25 10.51
C PRO A 13 8.95 -10.41 9.30
N LEU A 14 9.95 -10.06 8.46
CA LEU A 14 9.74 -9.22 7.28
C LEU A 14 9.19 -10.01 6.08
N TYR A 15 9.70 -11.22 5.85
CA TYR A 15 9.36 -12.00 4.65
C TYR A 15 8.14 -12.89 4.88
N ALA A 16 7.30 -13.02 3.84
CA ALA A 16 6.05 -13.77 3.87
C ALA A 16 6.23 -15.23 4.35
N ASP A 17 7.20 -15.96 3.78
CA ASP A 17 7.44 -17.35 4.14
C ASP A 17 7.85 -17.50 5.60
N SER A 18 8.69 -16.56 6.08
CA SER A 18 9.11 -16.52 7.49
C SER A 18 7.94 -16.18 8.41
N ALA A 19 7.02 -15.30 7.99
CA ALA A 19 5.81 -14.96 8.74
C ALA A 19 4.87 -16.15 8.88
N ASN A 20 4.67 -16.89 7.77
CA ASN A 20 3.89 -18.12 7.78
C ASN A 20 4.50 -19.17 8.72
N ALA A 21 5.80 -19.40 8.61
CA ALA A 21 6.52 -20.34 9.47
C ALA A 21 6.43 -19.95 10.96
N ALA A 22 6.58 -18.66 11.28
CA ALA A 22 6.45 -18.15 12.64
C ALA A 22 5.02 -18.36 13.18
N GLY A 23 3.99 -18.03 12.38
CA GLY A 23 2.60 -18.25 12.74
C GLY A 23 2.28 -19.71 13.04
N LEU A 24 2.73 -20.61 12.17
CA LEU A 24 2.58 -22.05 12.37
C LEU A 24 3.27 -22.54 13.65
N ALA A 25 4.48 -22.07 13.93
CA ALA A 25 5.26 -22.49 15.08
C ALA A 25 4.62 -22.12 16.44
N VAL A 26 3.79 -21.06 16.48
CA VAL A 26 3.17 -20.58 17.72
C VAL A 26 1.65 -20.69 17.73
N ARG A 27 1.05 -21.33 16.72
CA ARG A 27 -0.42 -21.41 16.55
C ARG A 27 -1.16 -21.95 17.77
N GLY A 28 -0.59 -22.88 18.53
CA GLY A 28 -1.21 -23.48 19.72
C GLY A 28 -0.87 -22.81 21.04
N ARG A 29 -0.26 -21.61 21.03
CA ARG A 29 0.28 -20.93 22.20
C ARG A 29 -0.38 -19.58 22.51
N ASP A 30 -1.48 -19.25 21.83
CA ASP A 30 -2.16 -17.94 21.93
C ASP A 30 -1.23 -16.74 21.65
N ILE A 31 -0.19 -16.95 20.84
CA ILE A 31 0.77 -15.91 20.45
C ILE A 31 0.42 -15.43 19.05
N ASN A 32 0.18 -14.14 18.90
CA ASN A 32 -0.01 -13.49 17.61
C ASN A 32 1.31 -12.97 17.04
N VAL A 33 1.41 -13.00 15.71
CA VAL A 33 2.58 -12.55 14.93
C VAL A 33 2.18 -11.30 14.15
N LEU A 34 2.83 -10.17 14.41
CA LEU A 34 2.69 -8.93 13.68
C LEU A 34 3.80 -8.83 12.64
N SER A 35 3.55 -9.38 11.45
CA SER A 35 4.54 -9.44 10.36
C SER A 35 4.72 -8.09 9.69
N PHE A 36 5.95 -7.76 9.30
CA PHE A 36 6.28 -6.59 8.48
C PHE A 36 6.13 -6.86 6.97
N SER A 37 5.65 -8.04 6.59
CA SER A 37 5.34 -8.36 5.20
C SER A 37 4.27 -7.42 4.64
N ASN A 38 4.32 -7.17 3.35
CA ASN A 38 3.24 -6.52 2.59
C ASN A 38 2.37 -7.54 1.83
N ASN A 39 2.69 -8.83 1.89
CA ASN A 39 1.91 -9.88 1.28
C ASN A 39 0.75 -10.27 2.20
N THR A 40 -0.48 -10.00 1.74
CA THR A 40 -1.71 -10.31 2.49
C THR A 40 -2.08 -11.80 2.50
N ASP A 41 -1.48 -12.62 1.63
CA ASP A 41 -1.79 -14.06 1.55
C ASP A 41 -1.34 -14.82 2.81
N VAL A 42 -0.38 -14.23 3.56
CA VAL A 42 0.08 -14.81 4.83
C VAL A 42 -0.75 -14.35 6.03
N ALA A 43 -1.65 -13.40 5.83
CA ALA A 43 -2.54 -12.92 6.89
C ALA A 43 -3.63 -13.93 7.18
N GLY A 44 -3.91 -14.14 8.46
CA GLY A 44 -4.97 -15.04 8.92
C GLY A 44 -4.57 -15.85 10.14
N GLY A 45 -5.55 -16.42 10.81
CA GLY A 45 -5.32 -17.11 12.07
C GLY A 45 -4.67 -16.19 13.10
N ASN A 46 -3.39 -16.47 13.43
CA ASN A 46 -2.59 -15.69 14.37
C ASN A 46 -1.53 -14.79 13.68
N VAL A 47 -1.60 -14.60 12.36
CA VAL A 47 -0.67 -13.73 11.61
C VAL A 47 -1.38 -12.48 11.14
N PHE A 48 -0.86 -11.31 11.52
CA PHE A 48 -1.31 -9.97 11.15
C PHE A 48 -0.22 -9.29 10.32
N VAL A 49 -0.61 -8.65 9.23
CA VAL A 49 0.32 -7.95 8.34
C VAL A 49 0.28 -6.45 8.64
N LEU A 50 1.42 -5.88 9.03
CA LEU A 50 1.60 -4.46 9.32
C LEU A 50 2.13 -3.67 8.12
N GLY A 51 2.71 -4.34 7.12
CA GLY A 51 3.25 -3.68 5.94
C GLY A 51 2.20 -2.91 5.13
N SER A 52 2.64 -1.93 4.36
CA SER A 52 1.76 -1.22 3.42
C SER A 52 1.28 -2.18 2.34
N THR A 53 0.01 -2.53 2.39
CA THR A 53 -0.62 -3.45 1.43
C THR A 53 -1.34 -2.69 0.33
N PHE A 54 -1.50 -3.31 -0.84
CA PHE A 54 -2.33 -2.75 -1.91
C PHE A 54 -3.77 -2.50 -1.45
N GLN A 55 -4.31 -3.37 -0.60
CA GLN A 55 -5.66 -3.25 -0.04
C GLN A 55 -5.81 -1.96 0.79
N ASN A 56 -4.83 -1.64 1.64
CA ASN A 56 -4.86 -0.43 2.47
C ASN A 56 -4.71 0.83 1.61
N SER A 57 -3.75 0.84 0.68
CA SER A 57 -3.55 1.94 -0.27
C SER A 57 -4.80 2.16 -1.14
N ALA A 58 -5.35 1.09 -1.71
CA ALA A 58 -6.55 1.15 -2.53
C ALA A 58 -7.76 1.66 -1.73
N ALA A 59 -7.98 1.17 -0.51
CA ALA A 59 -9.09 1.62 0.34
C ALA A 59 -8.98 3.12 0.69
N ARG A 60 -7.78 3.62 0.97
CA ARG A 60 -7.54 5.03 1.23
C ARG A 60 -7.77 5.89 -0.01
N LEU A 61 -7.18 5.48 -1.13
CA LEU A 61 -7.17 6.26 -2.38
C LEU A 61 -8.54 6.27 -3.07
N THR A 62 -9.26 5.15 -3.11
CA THR A 62 -10.60 5.09 -3.70
C THR A 62 -11.61 5.93 -2.91
N ARG A 63 -11.52 5.92 -1.57
CA ARG A 63 -12.35 6.80 -0.72
C ARG A 63 -12.03 8.26 -0.96
N TYR A 64 -10.75 8.61 -1.04
CA TYR A 64 -10.31 9.96 -1.31
C TYR A 64 -10.76 10.43 -2.70
N ALA A 65 -10.60 9.60 -3.72
CA ALA A 65 -11.03 9.89 -5.08
C ALA A 65 -12.57 10.10 -5.14
N ALA A 66 -13.36 9.25 -4.49
CA ALA A 66 -14.80 9.40 -4.44
C ALA A 66 -15.22 10.72 -3.78
N SER A 67 -14.63 11.08 -2.64
CA SER A 67 -14.95 12.32 -1.92
C SER A 67 -14.52 13.60 -2.65
N HIS A 68 -13.64 13.49 -3.66
CA HIS A 68 -13.17 14.62 -4.48
C HIS A 68 -13.75 14.63 -5.91
N GLY A 69 -14.84 13.91 -6.16
CA GLY A 69 -15.48 13.85 -7.48
C GLY A 69 -14.67 13.09 -8.53
N LYS A 70 -13.71 12.26 -8.12
CA LYS A 70 -12.84 11.46 -8.98
C LYS A 70 -13.16 9.95 -8.90
N GLY A 71 -14.40 9.63 -8.58
CA GLY A 71 -14.82 8.26 -8.29
C GLY A 71 -15.07 7.35 -9.49
N ASN A 72 -15.04 7.84 -10.73
CA ASN A 72 -15.07 7.01 -11.94
C ASN A 72 -13.63 6.57 -12.26
N ILE A 73 -13.27 5.35 -11.88
CA ILE A 73 -11.90 4.84 -11.89
C ILE A 73 -11.64 4.02 -13.14
N LEU A 74 -10.64 4.42 -13.92
CA LEU A 74 -9.98 3.55 -14.88
C LEU A 74 -8.72 2.97 -14.23
N ILE A 75 -8.48 1.67 -14.40
CA ILE A 75 -7.27 1.00 -13.90
C ILE A 75 -6.36 0.69 -15.08
N ALA A 76 -5.08 1.08 -15.01
CA ALA A 76 -4.05 0.55 -15.90
C ALA A 76 -3.06 -0.28 -15.06
N PHE A 77 -2.90 -1.55 -15.45
CA PHE A 77 -2.15 -2.52 -14.67
C PHE A 77 -1.30 -3.44 -15.56
N ASP A 78 -0.15 -3.85 -15.05
CA ASP A 78 0.67 -4.85 -15.71
C ASP A 78 0.12 -6.27 -15.49
N GLN A 79 0.38 -7.15 -16.47
CA GLN A 79 -0.09 -8.54 -16.47
C GLN A 79 0.79 -9.47 -15.62
N THR A 80 1.48 -8.94 -14.61
CA THR A 80 2.15 -9.75 -13.59
C THR A 80 1.19 -10.09 -12.45
N ALA A 81 1.55 -11.05 -11.61
CA ALA A 81 0.79 -11.35 -10.40
C ALA A 81 0.63 -10.12 -9.51
N GLN A 82 1.64 -9.26 -9.42
CA GLN A 82 1.60 -8.03 -8.63
C GLN A 82 0.62 -7.00 -9.21
N GLY A 83 0.62 -6.80 -10.54
CA GLY A 83 -0.33 -5.91 -11.21
C GLY A 83 -1.77 -6.38 -11.05
N GLU A 84 -2.02 -7.68 -11.17
CA GLU A 84 -3.34 -8.29 -10.95
C GLU A 84 -3.81 -8.16 -9.49
N HIS A 85 -2.92 -8.35 -8.51
CA HIS A 85 -3.25 -8.10 -7.10
C HIS A 85 -3.61 -6.63 -6.86
N GLY A 86 -2.86 -5.70 -7.48
CA GLY A 86 -3.16 -4.27 -7.41
C GLY A 86 -4.53 -3.94 -8.01
N ARG A 87 -4.83 -4.47 -9.20
CA ARG A 87 -6.15 -4.34 -9.84
C ARG A 87 -7.27 -4.83 -8.93
N SER A 88 -7.14 -6.06 -8.42
CA SER A 88 -8.14 -6.67 -7.54
C SER A 88 -8.36 -5.87 -6.26
N ALA A 89 -7.28 -5.31 -5.68
CA ALA A 89 -7.36 -4.46 -4.51
C ALA A 89 -8.16 -3.17 -4.78
N ILE A 90 -7.94 -2.52 -5.95
CA ILE A 90 -8.68 -1.32 -6.36
C ILE A 90 -10.15 -1.65 -6.60
N GLU A 91 -10.47 -2.72 -7.33
CA GLU A 91 -11.84 -3.17 -7.59
C GLU A 91 -12.60 -3.46 -6.29
N GLY A 92 -11.98 -4.23 -5.39
CA GLY A 92 -12.57 -4.56 -4.09
C GLY A 92 -12.76 -3.33 -3.17
N ALA A 93 -11.91 -2.31 -3.28
CA ALA A 93 -12.02 -1.09 -2.50
C ALA A 93 -13.05 -0.11 -3.09
N ALA A 94 -13.15 -0.01 -4.40
CA ALA A 94 -14.03 0.93 -5.09
C ALA A 94 -15.49 0.74 -4.67
N GLY A 95 -16.00 -0.49 -4.68
CA GLY A 95 -17.38 -0.79 -4.31
C GLY A 95 -17.75 -0.43 -2.86
N ARG A 96 -16.76 -0.36 -1.96
CA ARG A 96 -16.95 0.01 -0.55
C ARG A 96 -16.80 1.51 -0.27
N SER A 97 -16.27 2.26 -1.23
CA SER A 97 -15.93 3.68 -1.06
C SER A 97 -16.86 4.65 -1.78
N GLY A 98 -17.89 4.14 -2.48
CA GLY A 98 -18.74 4.96 -3.35
C GLY A 98 -18.08 5.33 -4.68
N ALA A 99 -16.94 4.74 -5.01
CA ALA A 99 -16.31 4.83 -6.31
C ALA A 99 -16.79 3.68 -7.23
N ARG A 100 -16.53 3.81 -8.52
CA ARG A 100 -16.89 2.82 -9.52
C ARG A 100 -15.72 2.61 -10.49
N VAL A 101 -15.34 1.35 -10.70
CA VAL A 101 -14.40 1.01 -11.78
C VAL A 101 -15.18 1.02 -13.11
N VAL A 102 -14.78 1.91 -14.00
CA VAL A 102 -15.40 2.11 -15.31
C VAL A 102 -14.65 1.40 -16.43
N GLY A 103 -13.46 0.89 -16.16
CA GLY A 103 -12.66 0.10 -17.07
C GLY A 103 -11.35 -0.35 -16.44
N ALA A 104 -10.75 -1.38 -17.02
CA ALA A 104 -9.42 -1.86 -16.66
C ALA A 104 -8.66 -2.23 -17.93
N VAL A 105 -7.47 -1.67 -18.11
CA VAL A 105 -6.63 -1.88 -19.29
C VAL A 105 -5.32 -2.54 -18.87
N PRO A 106 -5.11 -3.80 -19.26
CA PRO A 106 -3.85 -4.48 -19.01
C PRO A 106 -2.76 -4.02 -19.96
N TYR A 107 -1.51 -4.11 -19.53
CA TYR A 107 -0.34 -4.00 -20.40
C TYR A 107 0.71 -5.06 -20.05
N GLN A 108 1.49 -5.46 -21.04
CA GLN A 108 2.64 -6.33 -20.81
C GLN A 108 3.75 -5.55 -20.10
N PHE A 109 4.40 -6.18 -19.13
CA PHE A 109 5.49 -5.57 -18.34
C PHE A 109 6.78 -5.48 -19.19
N SER A 110 6.75 -4.60 -20.17
CA SER A 110 7.86 -4.29 -21.08
C SER A 110 7.66 -2.91 -21.70
N GLY A 111 8.73 -2.24 -22.12
CA GLY A 111 8.64 -0.93 -22.77
C GLY A 111 7.71 -0.95 -24.00
N PRO A 112 7.86 -1.89 -24.96
CA PRO A 112 6.91 -2.03 -26.07
C PRO A 112 5.47 -2.30 -25.64
N GLY A 113 5.27 -3.12 -24.60
CA GLY A 113 3.94 -3.44 -24.07
C GLY A 113 3.24 -2.23 -23.47
N VAL A 114 3.96 -1.43 -22.69
CA VAL A 114 3.44 -0.15 -22.16
C VAL A 114 3.07 0.79 -23.30
N THR A 115 3.96 0.99 -24.28
CA THR A 115 3.71 1.87 -25.43
C THR A 115 2.49 1.43 -26.23
N ALA A 116 2.34 0.13 -26.46
CA ALA A 116 1.20 -0.43 -27.20
C ALA A 116 -0.15 -0.26 -26.47
N ALA A 117 -0.13 -0.18 -25.13
CA ALA A 117 -1.35 -0.02 -24.32
C ALA A 117 -1.85 1.43 -24.22
N VAL A 118 -1.00 2.44 -24.47
CA VAL A 118 -1.35 3.87 -24.34
C VAL A 118 -2.62 4.25 -25.13
N PRO A 119 -2.79 3.88 -26.41
CA PRO A 119 -4.01 4.22 -27.14
C PRO A 119 -5.28 3.64 -26.53
N ALA A 120 -5.22 2.41 -26.01
CA ALA A 120 -6.33 1.76 -25.34
C ALA A 120 -6.68 2.44 -24.00
N ILE A 121 -5.69 2.82 -23.22
CA ILE A 121 -5.90 3.56 -21.96
C ILE A 121 -6.57 4.90 -22.25
N VAL A 122 -6.07 5.65 -23.23
CA VAL A 122 -6.62 6.97 -23.61
C VAL A 122 -8.05 6.84 -24.14
N SER A 123 -8.30 5.88 -25.04
CA SER A 123 -9.63 5.63 -25.59
C SER A 123 -10.62 5.23 -24.50
N THR A 124 -10.25 4.27 -23.65
CA THR A 124 -11.12 3.81 -22.56
C THR A 124 -11.40 4.94 -21.56
N ALA A 125 -10.41 5.76 -21.20
CA ALA A 125 -10.62 6.89 -20.32
C ALA A 125 -11.70 7.84 -20.83
N LYS A 126 -11.67 8.16 -22.12
CA LYS A 126 -12.62 9.07 -22.78
C LYS A 126 -14.00 8.45 -22.92
N THR A 127 -14.09 7.23 -23.43
CA THR A 127 -15.38 6.58 -23.72
C THR A 127 -16.14 6.15 -22.48
N ALA A 128 -15.42 5.76 -21.42
CA ALA A 128 -16.02 5.36 -20.16
C ALA A 128 -16.24 6.54 -19.18
N GLY A 129 -15.85 7.74 -19.54
CA GLY A 129 -15.97 8.93 -18.68
C GLY A 129 -15.19 8.80 -17.37
N ALA A 130 -13.96 8.27 -17.46
CA ALA A 130 -13.11 8.14 -16.29
C ALA A 130 -12.68 9.51 -15.75
N THR A 131 -12.76 9.68 -14.44
CA THR A 131 -12.32 10.90 -13.74
C THR A 131 -10.99 10.71 -13.04
N SER A 132 -10.58 9.45 -12.82
CA SER A 132 -9.27 9.10 -12.30
C SER A 132 -8.68 7.87 -13.02
N LEU A 133 -7.36 7.85 -13.12
CA LEU A 133 -6.57 6.75 -13.66
C LEU A 133 -5.69 6.19 -12.54
N PHE A 134 -6.04 5.01 -12.08
CA PHE A 134 -5.28 4.26 -11.09
C PHE A 134 -4.21 3.43 -11.78
N LEU A 135 -2.97 3.61 -11.34
CA LEU A 135 -1.79 2.93 -11.87
C LEU A 135 -1.25 1.94 -10.83
N THR A 136 -1.09 0.68 -11.20
CA THR A 136 -0.36 -0.30 -10.38
C THR A 136 1.16 -0.17 -10.56
N ALA A 137 1.57 0.57 -11.59
CA ALA A 137 2.95 0.79 -11.95
C ALA A 137 3.79 1.39 -10.82
N SER A 138 4.97 0.82 -10.61
CA SER A 138 5.97 1.33 -9.66
C SER A 138 6.96 2.28 -10.31
N SER A 139 7.67 3.04 -9.49
CA SER A 139 8.67 4.04 -9.92
C SER A 139 9.90 3.43 -10.60
N ASP A 140 10.23 2.19 -10.27
CA ASP A 140 11.28 1.37 -10.90
C ASP A 140 10.77 0.50 -12.06
N GLY A 141 9.46 0.55 -12.34
CA GLY A 141 8.78 -0.20 -13.40
C GLY A 141 8.25 0.69 -14.53
N ALA A 142 6.95 0.56 -14.81
CA ALA A 142 6.33 1.21 -15.96
C ALA A 142 5.92 2.69 -15.72
N LEU A 143 5.93 3.17 -14.48
CA LEU A 143 5.45 4.52 -14.14
C LEU A 143 6.18 5.63 -14.91
N PRO A 144 7.52 5.63 -15.06
CA PRO A 144 8.21 6.68 -15.79
C PRO A 144 7.72 6.78 -17.26
N LEU A 145 7.56 5.64 -17.92
CA LEU A 145 7.13 5.60 -19.30
C LEU A 145 5.65 5.97 -19.47
N LEU A 146 4.76 5.48 -18.61
CA LEU A 146 3.35 5.88 -18.60
C LEU A 146 3.19 7.37 -18.29
N GLY A 147 3.95 7.89 -17.31
CA GLY A 147 3.93 9.30 -16.93
C GLY A 147 4.41 10.25 -18.01
N GLN A 148 5.19 9.76 -18.99
CA GLN A 148 5.58 10.50 -20.16
C GLN A 148 4.54 10.34 -21.29
N LEU A 149 4.23 9.12 -21.68
CA LEU A 149 3.45 8.83 -22.90
C LEU A 149 1.97 9.20 -22.79
N LEU A 150 1.36 9.05 -21.63
CA LEU A 150 -0.07 9.36 -21.46
C LEU A 150 -0.38 10.86 -21.61
N PRO A 151 0.39 11.80 -21.02
CA PRO A 151 0.23 13.23 -21.31
C PRO A 151 0.48 13.57 -22.78
N GLU A 152 1.50 12.99 -23.43
CA GLU A 152 1.78 13.17 -24.86
C GLU A 152 0.62 12.70 -25.73
N ALA A 153 -0.09 11.65 -25.32
CA ALA A 153 -1.30 11.15 -26.00
C ALA A 153 -2.59 11.89 -25.61
N GLY A 154 -2.49 13.02 -24.90
CA GLY A 154 -3.62 13.88 -24.55
C GLY A 154 -4.42 13.42 -23.31
N LEU A 155 -3.85 12.57 -22.49
CA LEU A 155 -4.43 12.16 -21.19
C LEU A 155 -3.55 12.70 -20.06
N GLY A 156 -3.41 14.02 -19.95
CA GLY A 156 -2.63 14.68 -18.92
C GLY A 156 -3.44 14.97 -17.65
N ASN A 157 -2.74 15.45 -16.61
CA ASN A 157 -3.33 15.73 -15.27
C ASN A 157 -4.43 16.80 -15.28
N SER A 158 -4.52 17.62 -16.31
CA SER A 158 -5.63 18.57 -16.51
C SER A 158 -6.93 17.89 -16.94
N THR A 159 -6.85 16.67 -17.49
CA THR A 159 -8.02 15.94 -18.01
C THR A 159 -8.46 14.80 -17.11
N ILE A 160 -7.53 14.14 -16.41
CA ILE A 160 -7.81 13.01 -15.53
C ILE A 160 -6.87 13.04 -14.32
N GLN A 161 -7.35 12.64 -13.16
CA GLN A 161 -6.53 12.52 -11.95
C GLN A 161 -5.73 11.23 -11.96
N TYR A 162 -4.41 11.32 -11.94
CA TYR A 162 -3.56 10.15 -11.78
C TYR A 162 -3.46 9.74 -10.32
N VAL A 163 -3.53 8.44 -10.07
CA VAL A 163 -3.50 7.87 -8.71
C VAL A 163 -2.59 6.65 -8.70
N GLY A 164 -1.55 6.70 -7.87
CA GLY A 164 -0.59 5.61 -7.70
C GLY A 164 -0.95 4.68 -6.56
N LEU A 165 -1.03 3.40 -6.85
CA LEU A 165 -1.21 2.38 -5.82
C LEU A 165 0.08 2.16 -5.02
N THR A 166 1.23 2.41 -5.64
CA THR A 166 2.56 2.37 -5.03
C THR A 166 3.05 3.76 -4.64
N ARG A 167 4.12 3.84 -3.89
CA ARG A 167 4.77 5.12 -3.55
C ARG A 167 5.48 5.68 -4.78
N TRP A 168 5.27 6.97 -5.04
CA TRP A 168 5.89 7.69 -6.15
C TRP A 168 7.02 8.62 -5.71
N ASP A 169 7.19 8.80 -4.43
CA ASP A 169 8.22 9.63 -3.83
C ASP A 169 9.56 8.89 -3.58
N VAL A 170 9.63 7.62 -3.96
CA VAL A 170 10.85 6.81 -3.83
C VAL A 170 11.14 6.11 -5.17
N PRO A 171 12.24 6.48 -5.85
CA PRO A 171 13.16 7.61 -5.54
C PRO A 171 12.50 8.97 -5.79
N SER A 172 12.97 10.01 -5.13
CA SER A 172 12.38 11.37 -5.25
C SER A 172 12.42 11.94 -6.67
N ALA A 173 13.35 11.48 -7.50
CA ALA A 173 13.42 11.85 -8.92
C ALA A 173 12.13 11.51 -9.71
N THR A 174 11.36 10.53 -9.28
CA THR A 174 10.08 10.17 -9.88
C THR A 174 9.09 11.35 -9.87
N LEU A 175 9.13 12.18 -8.84
CA LEU A 175 8.24 13.34 -8.70
C LEU A 175 8.47 14.43 -9.76
N SER A 176 9.59 14.39 -10.50
CA SER A 176 9.87 15.32 -11.61
C SER A 176 9.22 14.90 -12.93
N ILE A 177 8.67 13.69 -13.03
CA ILE A 177 8.03 13.20 -14.26
C ILE A 177 6.72 13.97 -14.49
N PRO A 178 6.48 14.55 -15.69
CA PRO A 178 5.32 15.41 -15.96
C PRO A 178 3.97 14.77 -15.59
N GLY A 179 3.74 13.50 -15.95
CA GLY A 179 2.50 12.80 -15.64
C GLY A 179 2.32 12.43 -14.16
N VAL A 180 3.37 12.50 -13.35
CA VAL A 180 3.32 12.24 -11.89
C VAL A 180 2.94 13.50 -11.11
N GLN A 181 3.23 14.68 -11.67
CA GLN A 181 2.97 15.96 -11.02
C GLN A 181 1.47 16.17 -10.80
N GLY A 182 1.07 16.49 -9.55
CA GLY A 182 -0.34 16.60 -9.18
C GLY A 182 -1.06 15.26 -9.01
N GLY A 183 -0.37 14.14 -9.23
CA GLY A 183 -0.88 12.81 -8.95
C GLY A 183 -1.00 12.52 -7.45
N TRP A 184 -1.85 11.56 -7.10
CA TRP A 184 -2.11 11.15 -5.72
C TRP A 184 -1.53 9.77 -5.45
N PHE A 185 -0.92 9.61 -4.29
CA PHE A 185 -0.52 8.32 -3.75
C PHE A 185 -0.59 8.33 -2.22
N ALA A 186 -0.70 7.17 -1.61
CA ALA A 186 -0.82 7.06 -0.17
C ALA A 186 0.55 7.04 0.51
N LEU A 187 0.69 7.81 1.58
CA LEU A 187 1.85 7.84 2.46
C LEU A 187 1.44 7.62 3.91
N PRO A 188 2.32 7.07 4.76
CA PRO A 188 2.25 7.30 6.20
C PRO A 188 2.28 8.81 6.49
N ASP A 189 1.83 9.21 7.68
CA ASP A 189 1.89 10.62 8.07
C ASP A 189 3.33 11.16 7.98
N PRO A 190 3.59 12.17 7.13
CA PRO A 190 4.94 12.70 6.95
C PRO A 190 5.53 13.31 8.22
N SER A 191 4.69 13.86 9.10
CA SER A 191 5.14 14.48 10.36
C SER A 191 5.61 13.43 11.35
N LEU A 192 4.90 12.32 11.48
CA LEU A 192 5.28 11.19 12.33
C LEU A 192 6.53 10.50 11.78
N SER A 193 6.62 10.34 10.46
CA SER A 193 7.81 9.80 9.80
C SER A 193 9.04 10.68 10.04
N ALA A 194 8.91 12.01 9.93
CA ALA A 194 9.99 12.94 10.21
C ALA A 194 10.42 12.90 11.69
N GLN A 195 9.48 12.79 12.62
CA GLN A 195 9.78 12.65 14.05
C GLN A 195 10.55 11.35 14.34
N PHE A 196 10.11 10.23 13.74
CA PHE A 196 10.83 8.96 13.88
C PHE A 196 12.26 9.08 13.33
N ASN A 197 12.42 9.58 12.11
CA ASN A 197 13.73 9.76 11.48
C ASN A 197 14.65 10.62 12.33
N SER A 198 14.17 11.74 12.85
CA SER A 198 14.94 12.64 13.72
C SER A 198 15.38 11.95 15.03
N ARG A 199 14.44 11.25 15.70
CA ARG A 199 14.76 10.51 16.93
C ARG A 199 15.78 9.40 16.69
N TYR A 200 15.62 8.66 15.60
CA TYR A 200 16.53 7.58 15.24
C TYR A 200 17.94 8.12 14.93
N THR A 201 18.02 9.16 14.07
CA THR A 201 19.31 9.77 13.72
C THR A 201 20.01 10.37 14.93
N ASN A 202 19.27 11.00 15.85
CA ASN A 202 19.85 11.53 17.09
C ASN A 202 20.38 10.43 18.01
N ALA A 203 19.75 9.26 18.01
CA ALA A 203 20.16 8.14 18.86
C ALA A 203 21.31 7.32 18.27
N TYR A 204 21.36 7.16 16.95
CA TYR A 204 22.28 6.23 16.29
C TYR A 204 23.28 6.88 15.33
N GLY A 205 23.15 8.19 15.05
CA GLY A 205 24.07 8.94 14.18
C GLY A 205 23.86 8.73 12.68
N GLU A 206 22.89 7.92 12.28
CA GLU A 206 22.57 7.62 10.87
C GLU A 206 21.07 7.60 10.62
N ALA A 207 20.66 7.75 9.36
CA ALA A 207 19.25 7.66 8.99
C ALA A 207 18.73 6.21 9.13
N PRO A 208 17.47 5.99 9.60
CA PRO A 208 16.90 4.67 9.69
C PRO A 208 16.69 4.07 8.30
N ASN A 209 16.76 2.73 8.21
CA ASN A 209 16.24 2.03 7.06
C ASN A 209 14.74 2.35 6.91
N PRO A 210 14.22 2.63 5.70
CA PRO A 210 12.81 2.99 5.49
C PRO A 210 11.79 2.02 6.10
N ILE A 211 12.14 0.72 6.20
CA ILE A 211 11.27 -0.29 6.80
C ILE A 211 11.28 -0.27 8.34
N ALA A 212 12.26 0.39 8.96
CA ALA A 212 12.36 0.44 10.43
C ALA A 212 11.15 1.15 11.07
N GLY A 213 10.45 2.02 10.34
CA GLY A 213 9.20 2.62 10.77
C GLY A 213 8.12 1.59 11.14
N LEU A 214 8.03 0.46 10.42
CA LEU A 214 7.09 -0.61 10.73
C LEU A 214 7.37 -1.25 12.11
N ALA A 215 8.65 -1.43 12.44
CA ALA A 215 9.03 -1.96 13.74
C ALA A 215 8.72 -0.95 14.85
N TYR A 216 8.99 0.34 14.61
CA TYR A 216 8.67 1.42 15.55
C TYR A 216 7.15 1.49 15.80
N ASP A 217 6.34 1.47 14.76
CA ASP A 217 4.87 1.50 14.85
C ASP A 217 4.35 0.23 15.53
N GLY A 218 4.93 -0.93 15.23
CA GLY A 218 4.60 -2.18 15.91
C GLY A 218 4.85 -2.13 17.41
N ILE A 219 5.99 -1.59 17.85
CA ILE A 219 6.29 -1.39 19.27
C ILE A 219 5.35 -0.36 19.89
N ALA A 220 5.03 0.73 19.22
CA ALA A 220 4.09 1.74 19.69
C ALA A 220 2.68 1.15 19.89
N ALA A 221 2.22 0.34 18.93
CA ALA A 221 0.94 -0.37 19.03
C ALA A 221 0.92 -1.35 20.22
N VAL A 222 1.98 -2.12 20.42
CA VAL A 222 2.14 -3.01 21.58
C VAL A 222 2.08 -2.21 22.89
N GLY A 223 2.80 -1.10 22.96
CA GLY A 223 2.79 -0.20 24.12
C GLY A 223 1.40 0.37 24.42
N ALA A 224 0.67 0.80 23.38
CA ALA A 224 -0.70 1.30 23.53
C ALA A 224 -1.66 0.21 24.02
N LEU A 225 -1.54 -1.01 23.49
CA LEU A 225 -2.34 -2.17 23.93
C LEU A 225 -2.09 -2.52 25.39
N VAL A 226 -0.84 -2.56 25.84
CA VAL A 226 -0.50 -2.80 27.26
C VAL A 226 -1.05 -1.68 28.14
N LYS A 227 -0.88 -0.42 27.73
CA LYS A 227 -1.37 0.75 28.46
C LYS A 227 -2.90 0.79 28.57
N SER A 228 -3.62 0.15 27.66
CA SER A 228 -5.10 0.09 27.67
C SER A 228 -5.67 -0.65 28.88
N GLY A 229 -4.86 -1.39 29.63
CA GLY A 229 -5.27 -2.15 30.82
C GLY A 229 -6.17 -3.35 30.56
N ARG A 230 -6.31 -3.78 29.31
CA ARG A 230 -7.14 -4.94 28.95
C ARG A 230 -6.53 -6.24 29.46
N PRO A 231 -7.35 -7.21 29.90
CA PRO A 231 -6.84 -8.49 30.42
C PRO A 231 -5.98 -9.28 29.40
N ASN A 232 -6.37 -9.23 28.12
CA ASN A 232 -5.66 -9.91 27.02
C ASN A 232 -5.32 -8.90 25.91
N PRO A 233 -4.31 -8.02 26.11
CA PRO A 233 -4.03 -6.92 25.21
C PRO A 233 -3.59 -7.39 23.82
N PHE A 234 -3.03 -8.58 23.68
CA PHE A 234 -2.52 -9.14 22.42
C PHE A 234 -3.45 -10.16 21.77
N SER A 235 -4.69 -10.30 22.26
CA SER A 235 -5.69 -11.16 21.61
C SER A 235 -6.07 -10.63 20.23
N THR A 236 -6.52 -11.51 19.35
CA THR A 236 -7.05 -11.14 18.03
C THR A 236 -8.10 -10.03 18.11
N ALA A 237 -9.01 -10.11 19.10
CA ALA A 237 -10.03 -9.08 19.32
C ALA A 237 -9.43 -7.71 19.66
N SER A 238 -8.36 -7.66 20.44
CA SER A 238 -7.66 -6.42 20.78
C SER A 238 -6.88 -5.86 19.59
N LEU A 239 -6.27 -6.74 18.78
CA LEU A 239 -5.49 -6.34 17.61
C LEU A 239 -6.36 -5.84 16.43
N THR A 240 -7.62 -6.29 16.34
CA THR A 240 -8.54 -5.96 15.24
C THR A 240 -9.61 -4.94 15.60
N GLN A 241 -9.49 -4.28 16.73
CA GLN A 241 -10.45 -3.24 17.12
C GLN A 241 -10.47 -2.08 16.11
N GLY A 242 -11.68 -1.67 15.67
CA GLY A 242 -11.83 -0.70 14.60
C GLY A 242 -11.50 0.76 14.94
N ALA A 243 -11.26 1.08 16.23
CA ALA A 243 -10.94 2.44 16.68
C ALA A 243 -9.45 2.81 16.58
N GLY A 244 -8.58 1.86 16.18
CA GLY A 244 -7.13 2.05 16.18
C GLY A 244 -6.54 2.00 17.61
N PHE A 245 -5.28 2.43 17.72
CA PHE A 245 -4.50 2.43 18.97
C PHE A 245 -4.09 3.85 19.38
N ALA A 246 -4.98 4.83 19.20
CA ALA A 246 -4.73 6.22 19.60
C ALA A 246 -4.76 6.40 21.11
#